data_f7cc5b68cfc9715ae4fb5e3cf13e45d8
#
_entry.id   f7cc5b68cfc9715ae4fb5e3cf13e45d8
#
_cell.length_a   1.000
_cell.length_b   1.000
_cell.length_c   1.000
_cell.angle_alpha   90.00
_cell.angle_beta   90.00
_cell.angle_gamma   90.00
#
_symmetry.space_group_name_H-M   'P 1'
#
loop_
_entity.id
_entity.type
_entity.pdbx_description
1 polymer ?
#
loop_
_entity_poly.entity_id
_entity_poly.type
_entity_poly.pdbx_seq_one_letter_code
_entity_poly.pdbx_strand_id
1 'polypeptide(L)'
;MIISSTTDYREAARRRLPPFLFHYIDGGAYAEHTLGRNVSDLAHVALRQRVLQKDMSNLELGIELFGEKLSMPVALSPVGLTGMYARRGEVQAARAAEKRGVPFTMSSVSVCPIEEVVPAI
;
A
#
# COMPACT_ATOMS: atom_id res chain seq x y z
N MET A 1 3.16 -1.82 21.07
CA MET A 1 1.95 -1.32 20.40
C MET A 1 1.41 -2.47 19.54
N ILE A 2 0.15 -2.79 19.67
CA ILE A 2 -0.53 -3.79 18.80
C ILE A 2 -0.97 -3.04 17.55
N ILE A 3 -0.68 -3.59 16.37
CA ILE A 3 -1.10 -3.03 15.08
C ILE A 3 -2.41 -3.70 14.69
N SER A 4 -3.50 -2.95 14.69
CA SER A 4 -4.84 -3.43 14.33
C SER A 4 -5.45 -2.67 13.15
N SER A 5 -4.88 -1.52 12.80
CA SER A 5 -5.36 -0.67 11.71
C SER A 5 -4.21 0.05 11.00
N THR A 6 -4.49 0.65 9.86
CA THR A 6 -3.51 1.46 9.12
C THR A 6 -3.06 2.69 9.90
N THR A 7 -3.91 3.24 10.74
CA THR A 7 -3.57 4.38 11.62
C THR A 7 -2.53 4.03 12.68
N ASP A 8 -2.47 2.76 13.11
CA ASP A 8 -1.44 2.30 14.04
C ASP A 8 -0.05 2.28 13.38
N TYR A 9 0.02 1.93 12.08
CA TYR A 9 1.27 2.05 11.33
C TYR A 9 1.74 3.50 11.21
N ARG A 10 0.82 4.44 10.95
CA ARG A 10 1.15 5.87 10.92
C ARG A 10 1.73 6.34 12.25
N GLU A 11 1.12 5.94 13.37
CA GLU A 11 1.59 6.29 14.70
C GLU A 11 2.94 5.62 15.04
N ALA A 12 3.16 4.38 14.59
CA ALA A 12 4.44 3.71 14.71
C ALA A 12 5.54 4.43 13.91
N ALA A 13 5.23 4.85 12.69
CA ALA A 13 6.14 5.61 11.83
C ALA A 13 6.50 6.97 12.47
N ARG A 14 5.51 7.68 13.03
CA ARG A 14 5.71 8.95 13.73
C ARG A 14 6.72 8.86 14.87
N ARG A 15 6.72 7.74 15.58
CA ARG A 15 7.65 7.48 16.70
C ARG A 15 9.03 7.03 16.26
N ARG A 16 9.16 6.50 15.05
CA ARG A 16 10.39 5.86 14.56
C ARG A 16 11.18 6.72 13.59
N LEU A 17 10.48 7.47 12.75
CA LEU A 17 11.12 8.30 11.72
C LEU A 17 11.60 9.64 12.28
N PRO A 18 12.70 10.21 11.75
CA PRO A 18 13.04 11.58 11.99
C PRO A 18 11.88 12.52 11.64
N PRO A 19 11.62 13.60 12.43
CA PRO A 19 10.46 14.46 12.24
C PRO A 19 10.31 15.01 10.81
N PHE A 20 11.39 15.47 10.20
CA PHE A 20 11.34 16.01 8.83
C PHE A 20 10.87 14.98 7.80
N LEU A 21 11.32 13.72 7.96
CA LEU A 21 10.98 12.63 7.06
C LEU A 21 9.53 12.16 7.28
N PHE A 22 9.10 12.11 8.53
CA PHE A 22 7.71 11.82 8.86
C PHE A 22 6.77 12.87 8.27
N HIS A 23 7.05 14.16 8.50
CA HIS A 23 6.21 15.25 7.98
C HIS A 23 6.20 15.33 6.45
N TYR A 24 7.28 14.93 5.79
CA TYR A 24 7.32 14.88 4.34
C TYR A 24 6.34 13.83 3.77
N ILE A 25 6.28 12.64 4.36
CA ILE A 25 5.39 11.57 3.88
C ILE A 25 3.95 11.71 4.38
N ASP A 26 3.75 12.28 5.56
CA ASP A 26 2.46 12.39 6.23
C ASP A 26 1.67 13.63 5.79
N GLY A 27 2.35 14.67 5.33
CA GLY A 27 1.75 15.93 4.95
C GLY A 27 1.21 15.94 3.53
N GLY A 28 0.32 16.90 3.27
CA GLY A 28 -0.23 17.21 1.97
C GLY A 28 0.16 18.60 1.46
N ALA A 29 -0.36 18.98 0.31
CA ALA A 29 -0.09 20.28 -0.30
C ALA A 29 -0.97 21.38 0.31
N TYR A 30 -0.38 22.55 0.51
CA TYR A 30 -1.05 23.78 0.97
C TYR A 30 -1.87 23.57 2.26
N ALA A 31 -3.19 23.79 2.18
CA ALA A 31 -4.12 23.67 3.30
C ALA A 31 -4.63 22.23 3.54
N GLU A 32 -4.06 21.25 2.85
CA GLU A 32 -4.33 19.80 3.04
C GLU A 32 -5.80 19.38 2.84
N HIS A 33 -6.61 20.18 2.15
CA HIS A 33 -8.02 19.85 1.93
C HIS A 33 -8.21 18.49 1.23
N THR A 34 -7.42 18.22 0.19
CA THR A 34 -7.49 16.95 -0.53
C THR A 34 -7.01 15.79 0.33
N LEU A 35 -5.96 15.98 1.12
CA LEU A 35 -5.50 14.97 2.08
C LEU A 35 -6.60 14.57 3.06
N GLY A 36 -7.29 15.55 3.64
CA GLY A 36 -8.45 15.30 4.51
C GLY A 36 -9.58 14.57 3.80
N ARG A 37 -9.91 14.99 2.58
CA ARG A 37 -10.97 14.36 1.76
C ARG A 37 -10.64 12.93 1.36
N ASN A 38 -9.41 12.61 1.05
CA ASN A 38 -8.99 11.23 0.74
C ASN A 38 -9.37 10.25 1.86
N VAL A 39 -9.34 10.69 3.10
CA VAL A 39 -9.75 9.88 4.26
C VAL A 39 -11.25 9.92 4.47
N SER A 40 -11.84 11.12 4.50
CA SER A 40 -13.28 11.29 4.80
C SER A 40 -14.17 10.71 3.72
N ASP A 41 -13.84 10.91 2.46
CA ASP A 41 -14.67 10.43 1.36
C ASP A 41 -14.66 8.89 1.28
N LEU A 42 -13.53 8.24 1.56
CA LEU A 42 -13.48 6.78 1.69
C LEU A 42 -14.26 6.27 2.90
N ALA A 43 -14.25 6.99 4.01
CA ALA A 43 -15.03 6.63 5.20
C ALA A 43 -16.55 6.71 5.00
N HIS A 44 -17.01 7.48 4.01
CA HIS A 44 -18.42 7.53 3.62
C HIS A 44 -18.86 6.37 2.72
N VAL A 45 -17.92 5.61 2.16
CA VAL A 45 -18.25 4.43 1.34
C VAL A 45 -18.66 3.29 2.25
N ALA A 46 -19.90 2.83 2.14
CA ALA A 46 -20.42 1.72 2.91
C ALA A 46 -20.78 0.53 2.01
N LEU A 47 -20.39 -0.67 2.43
CA LEU A 47 -20.72 -1.90 1.74
C LEU A 47 -22.06 -2.43 2.24
N ARG A 48 -23.02 -2.63 1.31
CA ARG A 48 -24.30 -3.24 1.63
C ARG A 48 -24.12 -4.76 1.75
N GLN A 49 -24.19 -5.27 2.96
CA GLN A 49 -24.14 -6.71 3.20
C GLN A 49 -25.40 -7.41 2.66
N ARG A 50 -25.20 -8.59 2.07
CA ARG A 50 -26.27 -9.49 1.63
C ARG A 50 -26.04 -10.84 2.29
N VAL A 51 -26.73 -11.05 3.42
CA VAL A 51 -26.58 -12.26 4.23
C VAL A 51 -27.39 -13.42 3.62
N LEU A 52 -26.88 -14.65 3.72
CA LEU A 52 -27.52 -15.89 3.29
C LEU A 52 -27.91 -15.99 1.81
N GLN A 53 -27.26 -15.25 0.93
CA GLN A 53 -27.58 -15.27 -0.50
C GLN A 53 -26.70 -16.22 -1.31
N LYS A 54 -25.49 -16.57 -0.85
CA LYS A 54 -24.52 -17.35 -1.61
C LYS A 54 -23.59 -18.11 -0.67
N ASP A 55 -23.22 -19.31 -1.06
CA ASP A 55 -22.13 -20.02 -0.41
C ASP A 55 -20.81 -19.32 -0.74
N MET A 56 -20.06 -18.93 0.31
CA MET A 56 -18.80 -18.22 0.23
C MET A 56 -17.61 -19.13 0.55
N SER A 57 -17.82 -20.44 0.65
CA SER A 57 -16.75 -21.41 0.96
C SER A 57 -15.65 -21.47 -0.11
N ASN A 58 -15.98 -21.11 -1.35
CA ASN A 58 -15.08 -21.09 -2.51
C ASN A 58 -14.99 -19.69 -3.13
N LEU A 59 -14.60 -18.69 -2.31
CA LEU A 59 -14.44 -17.33 -2.79
C LEU A 59 -13.16 -17.20 -3.63
N GLU A 60 -13.31 -16.99 -4.92
CA GLU A 60 -12.20 -16.65 -5.82
C GLU A 60 -12.11 -15.13 -5.98
N LEU A 61 -10.95 -14.59 -5.65
CA LEU A 61 -10.62 -13.16 -5.80
C LEU A 61 -9.75 -12.90 -7.04
N GLY A 62 -9.32 -13.96 -7.75
CA GLY A 62 -8.43 -13.85 -8.90
C GLY A 62 -9.05 -13.04 -10.03
N ILE A 63 -8.23 -12.23 -10.68
CA ILE A 63 -8.58 -11.48 -11.89
C ILE A 63 -7.49 -11.64 -12.94
N GLU A 64 -7.83 -11.36 -14.18
CA GLU A 64 -6.86 -11.18 -15.26
C GLU A 64 -6.77 -9.70 -15.61
N LEU A 65 -5.56 -9.16 -15.63
CA LEU A 65 -5.28 -7.78 -15.97
C LEU A 65 -4.07 -7.72 -16.92
N PHE A 66 -4.24 -7.13 -18.11
CA PHE A 66 -3.19 -7.04 -19.13
C PHE A 66 -2.57 -8.39 -19.54
N GLY A 67 -3.35 -9.48 -19.50
CA GLY A 67 -2.87 -10.83 -19.79
C GLY A 67 -2.18 -11.54 -18.62
N GLU A 68 -2.05 -10.89 -17.48
CA GLU A 68 -1.47 -11.47 -16.27
C GLU A 68 -2.56 -11.90 -15.28
N LYS A 69 -2.39 -13.07 -14.68
CA LYS A 69 -3.29 -13.57 -13.64
C LYS A 69 -2.85 -13.08 -12.27
N LEU A 70 -3.73 -12.34 -11.62
CA LEU A 70 -3.51 -11.80 -10.28
C LEU A 70 -4.35 -12.57 -9.25
N SER A 71 -3.82 -12.74 -8.05
CA SER A 71 -4.54 -13.44 -6.97
C SER A 71 -5.74 -12.66 -6.43
N MET A 72 -5.75 -11.33 -6.60
CA MET A 72 -6.82 -10.44 -6.16
C MET A 72 -6.74 -9.09 -6.89
N PRO A 73 -7.84 -8.31 -6.96
CA PRO A 73 -7.89 -7.02 -7.65
C PRO A 73 -7.20 -5.89 -6.85
N VAL A 74 -5.93 -6.09 -6.50
CA VAL A 74 -5.11 -5.14 -5.74
C VAL A 74 -3.76 -5.01 -6.40
N ALA A 75 -3.22 -3.80 -6.46
CA ALA A 75 -1.86 -3.52 -6.88
C ALA A 75 -1.20 -2.57 -5.87
N LEU A 76 0.10 -2.73 -5.62
CA LEU A 76 0.85 -1.77 -4.83
C LEU A 76 1.25 -0.59 -5.71
N SER A 77 0.74 0.59 -5.37
CA SER A 77 1.05 1.83 -6.08
C SER A 77 2.50 2.27 -5.84
N PRO A 78 3.08 3.08 -6.76
CA PRO A 78 4.42 3.62 -6.56
C PRO A 78 4.46 4.58 -5.36
N VAL A 79 5.44 4.37 -4.49
CA VAL A 79 5.72 5.26 -3.35
C VAL A 79 7.15 5.77 -3.48
N GLY A 80 7.32 7.09 -3.59
CA GLY A 80 8.64 7.71 -3.68
C GLY A 80 9.44 7.55 -2.40
N LEU A 81 10.77 7.43 -2.54
CA LEU A 81 11.73 7.40 -1.44
C LEU A 81 11.46 6.32 -0.37
N THR A 82 10.84 5.21 -0.73
CA THR A 82 10.46 4.15 0.24
C THR A 82 11.67 3.62 1.02
N GLY A 83 12.84 3.55 0.40
CA GLY A 83 14.08 3.16 1.05
C GLY A 83 14.57 4.10 2.16
N MET A 84 14.07 5.35 2.21
CA MET A 84 14.35 6.28 3.29
C MET A 84 13.49 6.03 4.54
N TYR A 85 12.29 5.48 4.36
CA TYR A 85 11.36 5.16 5.46
C TYR A 85 11.61 3.79 6.07
N ALA A 86 12.06 2.85 5.24
CA ALA A 86 12.45 1.51 5.65
C ALA A 86 13.67 1.04 4.86
N ARG A 87 14.63 0.41 5.53
CA ARG A 87 15.82 -0.12 4.86
C ARG A 87 15.42 -1.05 3.71
N ARG A 88 15.82 -0.68 2.47
CA ARG A 88 15.45 -1.40 1.25
C ARG A 88 13.92 -1.57 1.10
N GLY A 89 13.18 -0.50 1.37
CA GLY A 89 11.71 -0.53 1.41
C GLY A 89 11.09 -1.00 0.10
N GLU A 90 11.63 -0.59 -1.04
CA GLU A 90 11.19 -1.03 -2.37
C GLU A 90 11.34 -2.55 -2.55
N VAL A 91 12.48 -3.11 -2.15
CA VAL A 91 12.73 -4.56 -2.20
C VAL A 91 11.76 -5.33 -1.30
N GLN A 92 11.51 -4.81 -0.09
CA GLN A 92 10.56 -5.43 0.83
C GLN A 92 9.14 -5.42 0.27
N ALA A 93 8.72 -4.31 -0.35
CA ALA A 93 7.40 -4.17 -0.96
C ALA A 93 7.24 -5.08 -2.18
N ALA A 94 8.25 -5.15 -3.05
CA ALA A 94 8.26 -6.03 -4.22
C ALA A 94 8.13 -7.51 -3.82
N ARG A 95 8.92 -7.97 -2.86
CA ARG A 95 8.82 -9.34 -2.30
C ARG A 95 7.47 -9.64 -1.67
N ALA A 96 6.88 -8.65 -1.00
CA ALA A 96 5.56 -8.84 -0.40
C ALA A 96 4.48 -8.96 -1.47
N ALA A 97 4.57 -8.17 -2.53
CA ALA A 97 3.67 -8.23 -3.68
C ALA A 97 3.79 -9.56 -4.42
N GLU A 98 5.01 -9.99 -4.76
CA GLU A 98 5.30 -11.29 -5.37
C GLU A 98 4.70 -12.43 -4.57
N LYS A 99 4.99 -12.48 -3.27
CA LYS A 99 4.42 -13.50 -2.36
C LYS A 99 2.90 -13.53 -2.35
N ARG A 100 2.25 -12.43 -2.65
CA ARG A 100 0.79 -12.29 -2.66
C ARG A 100 0.17 -12.41 -4.05
N GLY A 101 0.97 -12.56 -5.10
CA GLY A 101 0.50 -12.64 -6.48
C GLY A 101 -0.21 -11.37 -6.93
N VAL A 102 0.31 -10.20 -6.53
CA VAL A 102 -0.20 -8.88 -6.91
C VAL A 102 0.92 -8.03 -7.51
N PRO A 103 0.61 -7.09 -8.42
CA PRO A 103 1.62 -6.23 -9.02
C PRO A 103 2.24 -5.27 -8.00
N PHE A 104 3.53 -5.04 -8.15
CA PHE A 104 4.25 -3.94 -7.51
C PHE A 104 4.65 -2.91 -8.56
N THR A 105 4.38 -1.65 -8.29
CA THR A 105 4.82 -0.55 -9.16
C THR A 105 5.96 0.22 -8.49
N MET A 106 7.11 0.20 -9.14
CA MET A 106 8.27 0.93 -8.65
C MET A 106 8.15 2.43 -8.97
N SER A 107 8.45 3.28 -8.00
CA SER A 107 8.48 4.73 -8.21
C SER A 107 9.69 5.13 -9.05
N SER A 108 9.52 6.14 -9.91
CA SER A 108 10.66 6.79 -10.60
C SER A 108 11.60 7.55 -9.65
N VAL A 109 11.17 7.78 -8.41
CA VAL A 109 11.96 8.41 -7.34
C VAL A 109 12.20 7.37 -6.22
N SER A 110 12.58 6.16 -6.59
CA SER A 110 12.98 5.12 -5.62
C SER A 110 14.42 5.33 -5.15
N VAL A 111 14.71 4.86 -3.94
CA VAL A 111 16.08 4.84 -3.39
C VAL A 111 16.84 3.61 -3.87
N CYS A 112 16.21 2.45 -3.89
CA CYS A 112 16.78 1.24 -4.47
C CYS A 112 16.70 1.30 -5.99
N PRO A 113 17.78 1.05 -6.73
CA PRO A 113 17.76 0.94 -8.19
C PRO A 113 16.98 -0.32 -8.62
N ILE A 114 16.48 -0.31 -9.85
CA ILE A 114 15.69 -1.43 -10.38
C ILE A 114 16.51 -2.72 -10.46
N GLU A 115 17.82 -2.60 -10.70
CA GLU A 115 18.77 -3.70 -10.76
C GLU A 115 18.93 -4.41 -9.40
N GLU A 116 18.54 -3.76 -8.32
CA GLU A 116 18.54 -4.34 -6.97
C GLU A 116 17.17 -4.91 -6.59
N VAL A 117 16.11 -4.35 -7.12
CA VAL A 117 14.72 -4.79 -6.82
C VAL A 117 14.36 -6.04 -7.62
N VAL A 118 14.59 -6.05 -8.94
CA VAL A 118 14.21 -7.16 -9.83
C VAL A 118 14.82 -8.49 -9.44
N PRO A 119 16.13 -8.62 -9.14
CA PRO A 119 16.71 -9.91 -8.73
C PRO A 119 16.25 -10.39 -7.35
N ALA A 120 15.52 -9.56 -6.62
CA ALA A 120 15.08 -9.88 -5.26
C ALA A 120 13.68 -10.52 -5.18
N ILE A 121 12.98 -10.59 -6.33
CA ILE A 121 11.64 -11.17 -6.52
C ILE A 121 11.70 -12.41 -7.38
#